data_cf11c05799a6d547a244cc4947070f54
#
_entry.id   cf11c05799a6d547a244cc4947070f54
#
_cell.length_a   1.000
_cell.length_b   1.000
_cell.length_c   1.000
_cell.angle_alpha   90.00
_cell.angle_beta   90.00
_cell.angle_gamma   90.00
#
_symmetry.space_group_name_H-M   'P 1'
#
loop_
_entity.id
_entity.type
_entity.pdbx_description
1 polymer ?
#
loop_
_entity_poly.entity_id
_entity_poly.type
_entity_poly.pdbx_seq_one_letter_code
_entity_poly.pdbx_strand_id
1 'polypeptide(L)'
;RVTPISTSLKQIIIFDRSVVRDPRDESSIYLDDLLQTVTSCPHQAEVDKRTSESTTADFSNILYTSGTTGESKGVILTHAGFEAVMYAHQERFPGLGEDDVVINFLPYTHVFERAWTCWCLTVGCELNVNLRPQDIQMTIKEVRPTAMCSVPRFWEKVYAGVQEVINNATGLKKTLMLDAIKVGREHNVEYVCKGKSAPMLLHLKYKFYEKTIYSLLKKTIGLDRGRFFPTAGAAIPPDVQDFVLSVGINMVAGYGLTESIATVSCENNFD
;
A
#
# COMPACT_ATOMS: atom_id res chain seq x y z
N ARG A 1 -7.01 -10.25 31.54
CA ARG A 1 -6.04 -10.60 32.59
C ARG A 1 -5.27 -11.84 32.16
N VAL A 2 -4.06 -11.65 31.66
CA VAL A 2 -3.21 -12.74 31.11
C VAL A 2 -2.17 -13.20 32.14
N THR A 3 -1.66 -12.27 32.97
CA THR A 3 -0.60 -12.53 33.94
C THR A 3 -0.91 -13.62 35.01
N PRO A 4 -2.14 -13.80 35.49
CA PRO A 4 -2.44 -14.89 36.43
C PRO A 4 -2.40 -16.29 35.79
N ILE A 5 -2.38 -16.38 34.44
CA ILE A 5 -2.47 -17.63 33.68
C ILE A 5 -1.11 -18.03 33.12
N SER A 6 -0.20 -17.07 32.93
CA SER A 6 1.13 -17.28 32.34
C SER A 6 2.24 -17.08 33.37
N THR A 7 2.94 -18.15 33.71
CA THR A 7 4.13 -18.11 34.59
C THR A 7 5.40 -17.63 33.88
N SER A 8 5.39 -17.57 32.56
CA SER A 8 6.53 -17.14 31.74
C SER A 8 6.49 -15.66 31.36
N LEU A 9 5.34 -14.99 31.48
CA LEU A 9 5.19 -13.59 31.16
C LEU A 9 5.77 -12.72 32.28
N LYS A 10 6.84 -11.99 31.98
CA LYS A 10 7.55 -11.15 32.97
C LYS A 10 7.08 -9.70 32.95
N GLN A 11 6.80 -9.16 31.77
CA GLN A 11 6.46 -7.76 31.61
C GLN A 11 5.50 -7.54 30.43
N ILE A 12 4.60 -6.57 30.57
CA ILE A 12 3.67 -6.11 29.55
C ILE A 12 4.08 -4.68 29.17
N ILE A 13 4.35 -4.44 27.87
CA ILE A 13 4.66 -3.12 27.35
C ILE A 13 3.41 -2.54 26.71
N ILE A 14 2.97 -1.37 27.20
CA ILE A 14 1.77 -0.67 26.71
C ILE A 14 2.21 0.45 25.77
N PHE A 15 1.78 0.37 24.53
CA PHE A 15 2.12 1.35 23.48
C PHE A 15 1.23 2.60 23.54
N ASP A 16 -0.02 2.46 23.94
CA ASP A 16 -1.00 3.54 23.95
C ASP A 16 -1.19 4.10 25.35
N ARG A 17 -0.82 5.35 25.55
CA ARG A 17 -0.96 6.08 26.81
C ARG A 17 -2.43 6.29 27.26
N SER A 18 -3.40 6.16 26.35
CA SER A 18 -4.82 6.23 26.70
C SER A 18 -5.30 5.00 27.49
N VAL A 19 -4.55 3.89 27.43
CA VAL A 19 -4.81 2.69 28.23
C VAL A 19 -4.41 2.96 29.68
N VAL A 20 -5.39 3.05 30.57
CA VAL A 20 -5.15 3.29 32.00
C VAL A 20 -4.59 2.03 32.66
N ARG A 21 -3.39 2.15 33.25
CA ARG A 21 -2.79 1.08 34.07
C ARG A 21 -3.47 1.02 35.43
N ASP A 22 -3.66 -0.20 35.95
CA ASP A 22 -3.95 -0.37 37.38
C ASP A 22 -2.69 0.05 38.18
N PRO A 23 -2.78 0.98 39.13
CA PRO A 23 -1.63 1.41 39.96
C PRO A 23 -0.94 0.27 40.73
N ARG A 24 -1.64 -0.86 40.89
CA ARG A 24 -1.12 -2.06 41.56
C ARG A 24 -0.44 -3.04 40.60
N ASP A 25 -0.45 -2.75 39.30
CA ASP A 25 0.19 -3.60 38.29
C ASP A 25 1.65 -3.20 38.10
N GLU A 26 2.52 -3.92 38.78
CA GLU A 26 3.98 -3.77 38.64
C GLU A 26 4.53 -4.46 37.40
N SER A 27 3.74 -5.29 36.72
CA SER A 27 4.15 -6.06 35.57
C SER A 27 4.04 -5.30 34.24
N SER A 28 3.35 -4.15 34.21
CA SER A 28 3.20 -3.36 33.00
C SER A 28 3.96 -2.02 33.06
N ILE A 29 4.45 -1.59 31.91
CA ILE A 29 5.14 -0.31 31.71
C ILE A 29 4.70 0.31 30.39
N TYR A 30 4.60 1.63 30.30
CA TYR A 30 4.43 2.29 29.01
C TYR A 30 5.74 2.26 28.20
N LEU A 31 5.63 2.11 26.88
CA LEU A 31 6.80 2.06 25.99
C LEU A 31 7.69 3.30 26.17
N ASP A 32 7.11 4.51 26.23
CA ASP A 32 7.88 5.74 26.37
C ASP A 32 8.64 5.77 27.69
N ASP A 33 8.04 5.28 28.80
CA ASP A 33 8.70 5.23 30.09
C ASP A 33 9.85 4.21 30.07
N LEU A 34 9.64 3.05 29.41
CA LEU A 34 10.69 2.05 29.19
C LEU A 34 11.86 2.64 28.42
N LEU A 35 11.59 3.35 27.30
CA LEU A 35 12.64 3.96 26.48
C LEU A 35 13.45 5.01 27.25
N GLN A 36 12.83 5.76 28.16
CA GLN A 36 13.54 6.74 29.00
C GLN A 36 14.48 6.09 30.04
N THR A 37 14.24 4.84 30.41
CA THR A 37 15.13 4.12 31.35
C THR A 37 16.41 3.60 30.69
N VAL A 38 16.44 3.55 29.35
CA VAL A 38 17.57 3.00 28.59
C VAL A 38 18.57 4.10 28.25
N THR A 39 19.61 4.24 29.07
CA THR A 39 20.71 5.19 28.84
C THR A 39 21.88 4.60 28.06
N SER A 40 22.01 3.28 28.03
CA SER A 40 23.02 2.54 27.26
C SER A 40 22.53 1.11 26.99
N CYS A 41 23.03 0.50 25.94
CA CYS A 41 22.75 -0.92 25.64
C CYS A 41 23.84 -1.79 26.30
N PRO A 42 23.54 -2.50 27.40
CA PRO A 42 24.53 -3.37 28.06
C PRO A 42 24.90 -4.60 27.18
N HIS A 43 24.15 -4.85 26.12
CA HIS A 43 24.33 -5.96 25.19
C HIS A 43 24.80 -5.52 23.81
N GLN A 44 25.37 -4.30 23.65
CA GLN A 44 25.76 -3.78 22.34
C GLN A 44 26.72 -4.72 21.61
N ALA A 45 27.72 -5.26 22.30
CA ALA A 45 28.68 -6.19 21.70
C ALA A 45 28.02 -7.47 21.16
N GLU A 46 26.96 -7.97 21.81
CA GLU A 46 26.21 -9.12 21.32
C GLU A 46 25.32 -8.75 20.13
N VAL A 47 24.74 -7.55 20.11
CA VAL A 47 24.00 -7.03 18.94
C VAL A 47 24.91 -6.92 17.74
N ASP A 48 26.09 -6.30 17.91
CA ASP A 48 27.08 -6.12 16.85
C ASP A 48 27.56 -7.48 16.31
N LYS A 49 27.82 -8.44 17.20
CA LYS A 49 28.16 -9.82 16.83
C LYS A 49 27.06 -10.45 15.99
N ARG A 50 25.80 -10.46 16.46
CA ARG A 50 24.68 -11.06 15.72
C ARG A 50 24.47 -10.39 14.37
N THR A 51 24.62 -9.07 14.31
CA THR A 51 24.53 -8.32 13.04
C THR A 51 25.62 -8.74 12.06
N SER A 52 26.87 -8.93 12.54
CA SER A 52 27.99 -9.33 11.69
C SER A 52 27.94 -10.81 11.25
N GLU A 53 27.30 -11.66 12.04
CA GLU A 53 27.13 -13.10 11.75
C GLU A 53 25.86 -13.38 10.91
N SER A 54 24.96 -12.42 10.78
CA SER A 54 23.71 -12.53 10.03
C SER A 54 23.97 -12.73 8.54
N THR A 55 23.19 -13.62 7.93
CA THR A 55 23.30 -13.98 6.51
C THR A 55 21.95 -13.84 5.81
N THR A 56 21.95 -13.81 4.49
CA THR A 56 20.71 -13.77 3.69
C THR A 56 19.87 -15.04 3.83
N ALA A 57 20.47 -16.16 4.28
CA ALA A 57 19.76 -17.42 4.55
C ALA A 57 18.97 -17.41 5.88
N ASP A 58 19.26 -16.45 6.76
CA ASP A 58 18.60 -16.36 8.05
C ASP A 58 17.12 -15.95 7.90
N PHE A 59 16.33 -16.33 8.91
CA PHE A 59 14.91 -15.98 8.95
C PHE A 59 14.75 -14.48 9.21
N SER A 60 14.08 -13.82 8.29
CA SER A 60 13.71 -12.42 8.44
C SER A 60 12.41 -12.26 9.26
N ASN A 61 11.39 -13.01 8.89
CA ASN A 61 10.06 -12.91 9.48
C ASN A 61 9.35 -14.26 9.51
N ILE A 62 8.42 -14.40 10.48
CA ILE A 62 7.38 -15.45 10.45
C ILE A 62 6.03 -14.75 10.41
N LEU A 63 5.30 -14.92 9.31
CA LEU A 63 3.96 -14.36 9.14
C LEU A 63 2.91 -15.46 9.22
N TYR A 64 1.96 -15.29 10.14
CA TYR A 64 0.87 -16.23 10.30
C TYR A 64 -0.26 -15.94 9.33
N THR A 65 -0.68 -16.97 8.60
CA THR A 65 -1.84 -16.92 7.70
C THR A 65 -2.98 -17.75 8.26
N SER A 66 -4.22 -17.35 7.99
CA SER A 66 -5.39 -18.19 8.29
C SER A 66 -5.37 -19.39 7.34
N GLY A 67 -4.90 -20.55 7.83
CA GLY A 67 -4.86 -21.78 7.03
C GLY A 67 -6.26 -22.20 6.58
N THR A 68 -6.34 -22.84 5.41
CA THR A 68 -7.58 -23.43 4.88
C THR A 68 -8.19 -24.53 5.80
N THR A 69 -7.39 -25.06 6.71
CA THR A 69 -7.75 -26.09 7.69
C THR A 69 -8.20 -25.53 9.04
N GLY A 70 -8.30 -24.20 9.21
CA GLY A 70 -8.73 -23.53 10.43
C GLY A 70 -7.60 -23.21 11.43
N GLU A 71 -6.46 -23.89 11.37
CA GLU A 71 -5.28 -23.53 12.17
C GLU A 71 -4.36 -22.55 11.44
N SER A 72 -3.90 -21.52 12.15
CA SER A 72 -2.97 -20.56 11.59
C SER A 72 -1.61 -21.21 11.32
N LYS A 73 -1.06 -20.98 10.12
CA LYS A 73 0.26 -21.48 9.70
C LYS A 73 1.27 -20.35 9.69
N GLY A 74 2.42 -20.56 10.32
CA GLY A 74 3.55 -19.63 10.30
C GLY A 74 4.37 -19.81 9.04
N VAL A 75 4.32 -18.84 8.13
CA VAL A 75 5.15 -18.80 6.92
C VAL A 75 6.49 -18.19 7.27
N ILE A 76 7.56 -18.95 7.08
CA ILE A 76 8.92 -18.52 7.34
C ILE A 76 9.47 -17.81 6.10
N LEU A 77 9.90 -16.56 6.26
CA LEU A 77 10.46 -15.73 5.21
C LEU A 77 11.93 -15.43 5.54
N THR A 78 12.81 -15.56 4.54
CA THR A 78 14.25 -15.30 4.68
C THR A 78 14.62 -13.90 4.15
N HIS A 79 15.80 -13.41 4.54
CA HIS A 79 16.33 -12.17 3.96
C HIS A 79 16.58 -12.31 2.46
N ALA A 80 17.10 -13.45 1.99
CA ALA A 80 17.28 -13.72 0.56
C ALA A 80 15.97 -13.64 -0.25
N GLY A 81 14.86 -14.09 0.34
CA GLY A 81 13.55 -13.97 -0.30
C GLY A 81 13.10 -12.52 -0.47
N PHE A 82 13.32 -11.67 0.54
CA PHE A 82 13.04 -10.23 0.42
C PHE A 82 13.95 -9.56 -0.61
N GLU A 83 15.24 -9.88 -0.62
CA GLU A 83 16.20 -9.36 -1.60
C GLU A 83 15.77 -9.70 -3.04
N ALA A 84 15.39 -10.94 -3.31
CA ALA A 84 14.92 -11.38 -4.62
C ALA A 84 13.66 -10.62 -5.07
N VAL A 85 12.70 -10.40 -4.17
CA VAL A 85 11.47 -9.64 -4.48
C VAL A 85 11.77 -8.16 -4.69
N MET A 86 12.66 -7.56 -3.89
CA MET A 86 13.08 -6.16 -4.10
C MET A 86 13.75 -5.98 -5.46
N TYR A 87 14.62 -6.92 -5.87
CA TYR A 87 15.22 -6.92 -7.19
C TYR A 87 14.14 -7.01 -8.30
N ALA A 88 13.19 -7.93 -8.18
CA ALA A 88 12.09 -8.07 -9.15
C ALA A 88 11.23 -6.80 -9.23
N HIS A 89 10.96 -6.13 -8.11
CA HIS A 89 10.26 -4.85 -8.10
C HIS A 89 11.06 -3.73 -8.77
N GLN A 90 12.38 -3.69 -8.57
CA GLN A 90 13.25 -2.71 -9.21
C GLN A 90 13.28 -2.88 -10.74
N GLU A 91 13.32 -4.12 -11.23
CA GLU A 91 13.24 -4.42 -12.67
C GLU A 91 11.86 -4.04 -13.24
N ARG A 92 10.79 -4.25 -12.48
CA ARG A 92 9.42 -3.97 -12.93
C ARG A 92 9.05 -2.49 -12.88
N PHE A 93 9.59 -1.75 -11.91
CA PHE A 93 9.31 -0.32 -11.67
C PHE A 93 10.63 0.48 -11.56
N PRO A 94 11.44 0.55 -12.61
CA PRO A 94 12.81 1.05 -12.54
C PRO A 94 12.95 2.53 -12.21
N GLY A 95 11.86 3.27 -12.14
CA GLY A 95 11.91 4.70 -11.89
C GLY A 95 11.54 5.13 -10.47
N LEU A 96 11.30 4.20 -9.52
CA LEU A 96 11.04 4.56 -8.12
C LEU A 96 12.36 4.86 -7.40
N GLY A 97 12.42 5.97 -6.65
CA GLY A 97 13.65 6.39 -5.96
C GLY A 97 13.45 7.58 -5.02
N GLU A 98 14.52 8.33 -4.78
CA GLU A 98 14.61 9.40 -3.77
C GLU A 98 13.63 10.57 -4.01
N ASP A 99 13.20 10.80 -5.25
CA ASP A 99 12.21 11.84 -5.60
C ASP A 99 10.76 11.39 -5.36
N ASP A 100 10.56 10.14 -4.98
CA ASP A 100 9.23 9.56 -4.80
C ASP A 100 8.75 9.66 -3.35
N VAL A 101 7.47 9.98 -3.23
CA VAL A 101 6.75 10.09 -1.97
C VAL A 101 5.73 8.96 -1.91
N VAL A 102 5.82 8.13 -0.88
CA VAL A 102 4.95 6.97 -0.71
C VAL A 102 4.17 7.01 0.60
N ILE A 103 3.00 6.36 0.62
CA ILE A 103 2.19 6.20 1.83
C ILE A 103 2.10 4.73 2.18
N ASN A 104 2.35 4.43 3.45
CA ASN A 104 2.09 3.14 4.08
C ASN A 104 0.80 3.22 4.89
N PHE A 105 -0.19 2.39 4.56
CA PHE A 105 -1.48 2.40 5.27
C PHE A 105 -2.11 1.02 5.46
N LEU A 106 -1.60 0.00 4.78
CA LEU A 106 -2.03 -1.37 5.00
C LEU A 106 -1.34 -1.95 6.25
N PRO A 107 -1.92 -2.97 6.89
CA PRO A 107 -1.31 -3.57 8.08
C PRO A 107 0.04 -4.23 7.79
N TYR A 108 1.06 -3.94 8.59
CA TYR A 108 2.38 -4.57 8.52
C TYR A 108 2.38 -6.08 8.83
N THR A 109 1.27 -6.60 9.33
CA THR A 109 1.03 -8.04 9.50
C THR A 109 0.85 -8.77 8.18
N HIS A 110 0.58 -8.02 7.09
CA HIS A 110 0.49 -8.57 5.74
C HIS A 110 1.79 -8.37 4.97
N VAL A 111 2.20 -9.42 4.28
CA VAL A 111 3.45 -9.43 3.51
C VAL A 111 3.49 -8.37 2.43
N PHE A 112 2.37 -8.00 1.82
CA PHE A 112 2.30 -7.02 0.74
C PHE A 112 2.80 -5.64 1.18
N GLU A 113 2.27 -5.10 2.30
CA GLU A 113 2.74 -3.83 2.84
C GLU A 113 4.19 -3.90 3.30
N ARG A 114 4.58 -5.01 3.90
CA ARG A 114 5.94 -5.22 4.39
C ARG A 114 6.97 -5.24 3.26
N ALA A 115 6.72 -6.00 2.20
CA ALA A 115 7.61 -6.06 1.04
C ALA A 115 7.67 -4.71 0.31
N TRP A 116 6.52 -4.04 0.15
CA TRP A 116 6.44 -2.70 -0.41
C TRP A 116 7.29 -1.70 0.36
N THR A 117 7.13 -1.65 1.68
CA THR A 117 7.89 -0.76 2.55
C THR A 117 9.39 -1.03 2.49
N CYS A 118 9.80 -2.31 2.56
CA CYS A 118 11.21 -2.68 2.46
C CYS A 118 11.80 -2.20 1.13
N TRP A 119 11.08 -2.36 0.03
CA TRP A 119 11.53 -1.89 -1.27
C TRP A 119 11.62 -0.36 -1.34
N CYS A 120 10.58 0.37 -0.92
CA CYS A 120 10.59 1.83 -0.89
C CYS A 120 11.76 2.40 -0.07
N LEU A 121 12.06 1.80 1.09
CA LEU A 121 13.21 2.18 1.91
C LEU A 121 14.55 1.88 1.21
N THR A 122 14.65 0.73 0.52
CA THR A 122 15.87 0.34 -0.18
C THR A 122 16.21 1.29 -1.33
N VAL A 123 15.19 1.81 -2.03
CA VAL A 123 15.39 2.75 -3.15
C VAL A 123 15.37 4.23 -2.72
N GLY A 124 15.22 4.50 -1.42
CA GLY A 124 15.35 5.84 -0.83
C GLY A 124 14.10 6.72 -0.90
N CYS A 125 12.90 6.17 -1.09
CA CYS A 125 11.67 6.95 -1.13
C CYS A 125 11.38 7.67 0.20
N GLU A 126 10.77 8.85 0.13
CA GLU A 126 10.13 9.47 1.29
C GLU A 126 8.91 8.66 1.72
N LEU A 127 8.96 8.11 2.94
CA LEU A 127 7.94 7.21 3.48
C LEU A 127 7.03 7.92 4.48
N ASN A 128 5.74 8.01 4.18
CA ASN A 128 4.71 8.58 5.04
C ASN A 128 3.83 7.49 5.63
N VAL A 129 3.71 7.42 6.95
CA VAL A 129 2.93 6.39 7.64
C VAL A 129 1.56 6.93 8.02
N ASN A 130 0.50 6.32 7.49
CA ASN A 130 -0.87 6.61 7.90
C ASN A 130 -1.21 5.84 9.17
N LEU A 131 -1.30 6.53 10.30
CA LEU A 131 -1.46 5.93 11.62
C LEU A 131 -2.80 5.23 11.84
N ARG A 132 -3.88 5.73 11.24
CA ARG A 132 -5.23 5.18 11.41
C ARG A 132 -5.87 4.90 10.07
N PRO A 133 -6.33 3.67 9.79
CA PRO A 133 -6.90 3.29 8.49
C PRO A 133 -8.05 4.19 8.00
N GLN A 134 -8.84 4.76 8.92
CA GLN A 134 -9.93 5.66 8.58
C GLN A 134 -9.47 7.01 8.03
N ASP A 135 -8.26 7.45 8.34
CA ASP A 135 -7.74 8.76 7.95
C ASP A 135 -7.11 8.76 6.55
N ILE A 136 -7.01 7.60 5.90
CA ILE A 136 -6.30 7.44 4.62
C ILE A 136 -6.74 8.45 3.55
N GLN A 137 -8.02 8.79 3.47
CA GLN A 137 -8.51 9.75 2.47
C GLN A 137 -7.98 11.18 2.73
N MET A 138 -7.78 11.54 3.98
CA MET A 138 -7.18 12.82 4.38
C MET A 138 -5.67 12.80 4.14
N THR A 139 -5.02 11.74 4.59
CA THR A 139 -3.56 11.56 4.44
C THR A 139 -3.13 11.58 2.95
N ILE A 140 -3.88 10.93 2.05
CA ILE A 140 -3.57 10.94 0.61
C ILE A 140 -3.65 12.37 0.04
N LYS A 141 -4.63 13.16 0.43
CA LYS A 141 -4.78 14.55 -0.04
C LYS A 141 -3.67 15.47 0.48
N GLU A 142 -3.18 15.22 1.68
CA GLU A 142 -2.11 15.96 2.32
C GLU A 142 -0.76 15.61 1.72
N VAL A 143 -0.45 14.31 1.65
CA VAL A 143 0.84 13.79 1.18
C VAL A 143 0.96 13.83 -0.35
N ARG A 144 -0.11 13.55 -1.08
CA ARG A 144 -0.14 13.46 -2.55
C ARG A 144 0.94 12.51 -3.08
N PRO A 145 0.83 11.20 -2.78
CA PRO A 145 1.87 10.22 -3.07
C PRO A 145 2.12 10.07 -4.57
N THR A 146 3.37 9.77 -4.92
CA THR A 146 3.75 9.41 -6.29
C THR A 146 3.52 7.92 -6.57
N ALA A 147 3.57 7.09 -5.52
CA ALA A 147 3.24 5.68 -5.58
C ALA A 147 2.67 5.21 -4.23
N MET A 148 1.84 4.19 -4.26
CA MET A 148 1.22 3.64 -3.05
C MET A 148 0.69 2.25 -3.36
N CYS A 149 1.03 1.24 -2.55
CA CYS A 149 0.34 -0.04 -2.65
C CYS A 149 -1.07 0.05 -2.06
N SER A 150 -1.99 -0.72 -2.58
CA SER A 150 -3.40 -0.64 -2.19
C SER A 150 -4.11 -1.99 -2.33
N VAL A 151 -5.35 -2.02 -1.88
CA VAL A 151 -6.24 -3.18 -2.00
C VAL A 151 -7.49 -2.79 -2.78
N PRO A 152 -8.21 -3.74 -3.42
CA PRO A 152 -9.41 -3.44 -4.21
C PRO A 152 -10.44 -2.58 -3.49
N ARG A 153 -10.62 -2.80 -2.17
CA ARG A 153 -11.55 -2.03 -1.35
C ARG A 153 -11.30 -0.53 -1.32
N PHE A 154 -10.05 -0.10 -1.47
CA PHE A 154 -9.71 1.31 -1.60
C PHE A 154 -10.32 1.89 -2.90
N TRP A 155 -10.11 1.22 -4.02
CA TRP A 155 -10.62 1.65 -5.33
C TRP A 155 -12.13 1.58 -5.45
N GLU A 156 -12.76 0.58 -4.83
CA GLU A 156 -14.23 0.50 -4.72
C GLU A 156 -14.81 1.75 -4.04
N LYS A 157 -14.17 2.23 -2.95
CA LYS A 157 -14.59 3.46 -2.27
C LYS A 157 -14.40 4.70 -3.14
N VAL A 158 -13.28 4.78 -3.86
CA VAL A 158 -13.02 5.88 -4.82
C VAL A 158 -14.08 5.86 -5.92
N TYR A 159 -14.35 4.71 -6.51
CA TYR A 159 -15.36 4.52 -7.54
C TYR A 159 -16.75 4.93 -7.05
N ALA A 160 -17.18 4.41 -5.90
CA ALA A 160 -18.48 4.73 -5.31
C ALA A 160 -18.65 6.24 -5.05
N GLY A 161 -17.62 6.89 -4.51
CA GLY A 161 -17.64 8.34 -4.29
C GLY A 161 -17.78 9.15 -5.59
N VAL A 162 -17.11 8.73 -6.66
CA VAL A 162 -17.25 9.39 -7.98
C VAL A 162 -18.63 9.14 -8.58
N GLN A 163 -19.16 7.91 -8.48
CA GLN A 163 -20.52 7.60 -8.94
C GLN A 163 -21.57 8.43 -8.21
N GLU A 164 -21.41 8.66 -6.91
CA GLU A 164 -22.29 9.54 -6.14
C GLU A 164 -22.26 10.98 -6.68
N VAL A 165 -21.07 11.52 -6.95
CA VAL A 165 -20.92 12.87 -7.54
C VAL A 165 -21.60 12.96 -8.92
N ILE A 166 -21.45 11.94 -9.77
CA ILE A 166 -22.09 11.88 -11.08
C ILE A 166 -23.61 11.79 -10.95
N ASN A 167 -24.12 10.97 -10.03
CA ASN A 167 -25.55 10.80 -9.82
C ASN A 167 -26.22 12.09 -9.34
N ASN A 168 -25.54 12.85 -8.50
CA ASN A 168 -26.01 14.13 -7.98
C ASN A 168 -25.82 15.30 -8.97
N ALA A 169 -25.02 15.11 -10.04
CA ALA A 169 -24.86 16.11 -11.08
C ALA A 169 -26.07 16.15 -12.02
N THR A 170 -26.37 17.33 -12.56
CA THR A 170 -27.49 17.54 -13.49
C THR A 170 -27.05 18.28 -14.76
N GLY A 171 -27.88 18.24 -15.82
CA GLY A 171 -27.64 18.96 -17.05
C GLY A 171 -26.31 18.66 -17.73
N LEU A 172 -25.70 19.70 -18.30
CA LEU A 172 -24.46 19.60 -19.07
C LEU A 172 -23.29 18.99 -18.26
N LYS A 173 -23.23 19.30 -16.96
CA LYS A 173 -22.17 18.77 -16.07
C LYS A 173 -22.20 17.23 -16.03
N LYS A 174 -23.37 16.64 -15.83
CA LYS A 174 -23.54 15.19 -15.82
C LYS A 174 -23.14 14.56 -17.16
N THR A 175 -23.62 15.15 -18.27
CA THR A 175 -23.30 14.67 -19.61
C THR A 175 -21.80 14.68 -19.89
N LEU A 176 -21.09 15.77 -19.51
CA LEU A 176 -19.64 15.86 -19.70
C LEU A 176 -18.87 14.83 -18.83
N MET A 177 -19.31 14.59 -17.59
CA MET A 177 -18.66 13.58 -16.74
C MET A 177 -18.82 12.18 -17.29
N LEU A 178 -20.02 11.83 -17.78
CA LEU A 178 -20.28 10.53 -18.40
C LEU A 178 -19.52 10.35 -19.72
N ASP A 179 -19.47 11.39 -20.58
CA ASP A 179 -18.71 11.35 -21.83
C ASP A 179 -17.21 11.22 -21.55
N ALA A 180 -16.69 11.92 -20.55
CA ALA A 180 -15.30 11.77 -20.14
C ALA A 180 -14.97 10.30 -19.76
N ILE A 181 -15.75 9.66 -18.88
CA ILE A 181 -15.52 8.26 -18.53
C ILE A 181 -15.57 7.35 -19.75
N LYS A 182 -16.54 7.56 -20.66
CA LYS A 182 -16.64 6.78 -21.90
C LYS A 182 -15.41 6.96 -22.78
N VAL A 183 -14.96 8.20 -23.00
CA VAL A 183 -13.78 8.52 -23.81
C VAL A 183 -12.52 7.94 -23.16
N GLY A 184 -12.38 8.07 -21.86
CA GLY A 184 -11.24 7.49 -21.12
C GLY A 184 -11.20 5.96 -21.19
N ARG A 185 -12.37 5.31 -21.04
CA ARG A 185 -12.47 3.86 -21.18
C ARG A 185 -12.07 3.40 -22.58
N GLU A 186 -12.63 4.02 -23.60
CA GLU A 186 -12.32 3.69 -24.98
C GLU A 186 -10.81 3.91 -25.26
N HIS A 187 -10.25 5.06 -24.87
CA HIS A 187 -8.85 5.39 -25.10
C HIS A 187 -7.88 4.47 -24.35
N ASN A 188 -8.03 4.36 -23.04
CA ASN A 188 -7.09 3.64 -22.18
C ASN A 188 -7.34 2.13 -22.21
N VAL A 189 -8.57 1.67 -21.90
CA VAL A 189 -8.85 0.24 -21.73
C VAL A 189 -8.91 -0.50 -23.06
N GLU A 190 -9.50 0.10 -24.11
CA GLU A 190 -9.63 -0.61 -25.40
C GLU A 190 -8.41 -0.46 -26.32
N TYR A 191 -7.60 0.58 -26.13
CA TYR A 191 -6.39 0.79 -26.94
C TYR A 191 -5.11 0.70 -26.14
N VAL A 192 -4.82 1.64 -25.24
CA VAL A 192 -3.50 1.78 -24.59
C VAL A 192 -3.14 0.54 -23.77
N CYS A 193 -4.00 0.08 -22.88
CA CYS A 193 -3.76 -1.13 -22.09
C CYS A 193 -3.65 -2.43 -22.95
N LYS A 194 -4.05 -2.38 -24.20
CA LYS A 194 -3.88 -3.49 -25.17
C LYS A 194 -2.67 -3.29 -26.10
N GLY A 195 -1.79 -2.33 -25.77
CA GLY A 195 -0.61 -2.02 -26.59
C GLY A 195 -0.94 -1.43 -27.97
N LYS A 196 -2.12 -0.80 -28.13
CA LYS A 196 -2.60 -0.23 -29.40
C LYS A 196 -2.61 1.28 -29.36
N SER A 197 -2.35 1.92 -30.49
CA SER A 197 -2.52 3.36 -30.64
C SER A 197 -4.00 3.72 -30.83
N ALA A 198 -4.51 4.65 -30.03
CA ALA A 198 -5.87 5.15 -30.19
C ALA A 198 -6.00 6.03 -31.43
N PRO A 199 -7.17 6.07 -32.10
CA PRO A 199 -7.44 6.99 -33.20
C PRO A 199 -7.18 8.45 -32.80
N MET A 200 -6.63 9.26 -33.73
CA MET A 200 -6.20 10.63 -33.44
C MET A 200 -7.31 11.49 -32.79
N LEU A 201 -8.53 11.39 -33.30
CA LEU A 201 -9.66 12.17 -32.77
C LEU A 201 -10.01 11.75 -31.32
N LEU A 202 -9.98 10.46 -31.03
CA LEU A 202 -10.17 9.91 -29.68
C LEU A 202 -9.08 10.38 -28.75
N HIS A 203 -7.82 10.34 -29.20
CA HIS A 203 -6.66 10.82 -28.44
C HIS A 203 -6.77 12.31 -28.10
N LEU A 204 -7.19 13.16 -29.04
CA LEU A 204 -7.40 14.59 -28.79
C LEU A 204 -8.52 14.84 -27.76
N LYS A 205 -9.63 14.11 -27.86
CA LYS A 205 -10.71 14.16 -26.87
C LYS A 205 -10.23 13.72 -25.47
N TYR A 206 -9.47 12.63 -25.41
CA TYR A 206 -8.89 12.14 -24.17
C TYR A 206 -7.97 13.21 -23.55
N LYS A 207 -7.07 13.81 -24.33
CA LYS A 207 -6.18 14.88 -23.87
C LYS A 207 -6.93 16.12 -23.35
N PHE A 208 -8.07 16.46 -23.95
CA PHE A 208 -8.94 17.51 -23.43
C PHE A 208 -9.48 17.14 -22.03
N TYR A 209 -10.03 15.94 -21.86
CA TYR A 209 -10.55 15.47 -20.56
C TYR A 209 -9.44 15.23 -19.54
N GLU A 210 -8.25 14.82 -19.97
CA GLU A 210 -7.09 14.68 -19.10
C GLU A 210 -6.73 16.01 -18.43
N LYS A 211 -6.70 17.09 -19.19
CA LYS A 211 -6.39 18.44 -18.65
C LYS A 211 -7.51 19.07 -17.84
N THR A 212 -8.74 18.61 -17.99
CA THR A 212 -9.91 19.23 -17.35
C THR A 212 -10.50 18.33 -16.26
N ILE A 213 -11.15 17.24 -16.66
CA ILE A 213 -11.93 16.40 -15.74
C ILE A 213 -11.03 15.44 -14.96
N TYR A 214 -10.12 14.69 -15.62
CA TYR A 214 -9.34 13.68 -14.91
C TYR A 214 -8.29 14.30 -14.00
N SER A 215 -7.64 15.40 -14.41
CA SER A 215 -6.69 16.12 -13.54
C SER A 215 -7.38 16.66 -12.29
N LEU A 216 -8.59 17.24 -12.44
CA LEU A 216 -9.38 17.70 -11.30
C LEU A 216 -9.78 16.55 -10.37
N LEU A 217 -10.24 15.43 -10.95
CA LEU A 217 -10.57 14.23 -10.19
C LEU A 217 -9.36 13.71 -9.41
N LYS A 218 -8.23 13.49 -10.08
CA LYS A 218 -6.99 13.02 -9.45
C LYS A 218 -6.54 13.97 -8.33
N LYS A 219 -6.61 15.28 -8.55
CA LYS A 219 -6.28 16.29 -7.53
C LYS A 219 -7.26 16.25 -6.34
N THR A 220 -8.54 16.05 -6.59
CA THR A 220 -9.57 15.97 -5.53
C THR A 220 -9.35 14.75 -4.62
N ILE A 221 -8.89 13.65 -5.19
CA ILE A 221 -8.53 12.43 -4.45
C ILE A 221 -7.15 12.57 -3.77
N GLY A 222 -6.23 13.38 -4.32
CA GLY A 222 -4.85 13.52 -3.89
C GLY A 222 -3.87 12.59 -4.62
N LEU A 223 -4.27 12.06 -5.79
CA LEU A 223 -3.47 11.13 -6.60
C LEU A 223 -2.92 11.77 -7.90
N ASP A 224 -2.89 13.08 -7.96
CA ASP A 224 -2.51 13.84 -9.16
C ASP A 224 -1.00 13.82 -9.47
N ARG A 225 -0.17 13.43 -8.49
CA ARG A 225 1.27 13.17 -8.67
C ARG A 225 1.57 11.69 -8.93
N GLY A 226 0.54 10.84 -8.85
CA GLY A 226 0.68 9.39 -8.91
C GLY A 226 1.23 8.87 -10.22
N ARG A 227 2.21 7.99 -10.15
CA ARG A 227 2.87 7.32 -11.28
C ARG A 227 2.33 5.92 -11.48
N PHE A 228 2.22 5.14 -10.39
CA PHE A 228 1.64 3.80 -10.40
C PHE A 228 1.16 3.39 -9.00
N PHE A 229 0.18 2.50 -8.96
CA PHE A 229 -0.49 2.06 -7.75
C PHE A 229 -0.68 0.54 -7.75
N PRO A 230 0.31 -0.24 -7.24
CA PRO A 230 0.16 -1.68 -7.09
C PRO A 230 -1.06 -2.01 -6.23
N THR A 231 -1.88 -2.94 -6.71
CA THR A 231 -3.13 -3.33 -6.06
C THR A 231 -3.24 -4.85 -6.03
N ALA A 232 -3.34 -5.43 -4.84
CA ALA A 232 -3.39 -6.88 -4.65
C ALA A 232 -4.21 -7.27 -3.42
N GLY A 233 -4.24 -8.57 -3.10
CA GLY A 233 -4.88 -9.15 -1.91
C GLY A 233 -6.29 -9.68 -2.13
N ALA A 234 -6.97 -9.27 -3.19
CA ALA A 234 -8.26 -9.82 -3.64
C ALA A 234 -8.48 -9.50 -5.12
N ALA A 235 -9.47 -10.16 -5.74
CA ALA A 235 -9.88 -9.82 -7.10
C ALA A 235 -10.49 -8.41 -7.15
N ILE A 236 -10.14 -7.65 -8.18
CA ILE A 236 -10.69 -6.31 -8.43
C ILE A 236 -11.95 -6.48 -9.30
N PRO A 237 -13.08 -5.85 -8.93
CA PRO A 237 -14.25 -5.80 -9.80
C PRO A 237 -13.91 -5.14 -11.14
N PRO A 238 -14.27 -5.74 -12.30
CA PRO A 238 -13.89 -5.23 -13.61
C PRO A 238 -14.33 -3.79 -13.89
N ASP A 239 -15.51 -3.39 -13.43
CA ASP A 239 -16.04 -2.05 -13.56
C ASP A 239 -15.24 -1.01 -12.76
N VAL A 240 -14.71 -1.39 -11.60
CA VAL A 240 -13.83 -0.56 -10.78
C VAL A 240 -12.46 -0.40 -11.47
N GLN A 241 -11.90 -1.49 -11.97
CA GLN A 241 -10.63 -1.47 -12.71
C GLN A 241 -10.74 -0.61 -13.97
N ASP A 242 -11.75 -0.86 -14.79
CA ASP A 242 -12.04 -0.10 -16.01
C ASP A 242 -12.16 1.41 -15.73
N PHE A 243 -12.89 1.76 -14.65
CA PHE A 243 -13.03 3.15 -14.25
C PHE A 243 -11.70 3.80 -13.88
N VAL A 244 -10.91 3.15 -13.02
CA VAL A 244 -9.62 3.69 -12.55
C VAL A 244 -8.66 3.90 -13.70
N LEU A 245 -8.56 2.93 -14.61
CA LEU A 245 -7.75 3.04 -15.83
C LEU A 245 -8.28 4.11 -16.79
N SER A 246 -9.63 4.24 -16.91
CA SER A 246 -10.26 5.25 -17.77
C SER A 246 -9.87 6.68 -17.40
N VAL A 247 -9.73 6.98 -16.13
CA VAL A 247 -9.33 8.33 -15.68
C VAL A 247 -7.81 8.54 -15.66
N GLY A 248 -7.04 7.59 -16.20
CA GLY A 248 -5.60 7.67 -16.34
C GLY A 248 -4.85 7.51 -15.02
N ILE A 249 -5.39 6.72 -14.09
CA ILE A 249 -4.68 6.26 -12.89
C ILE A 249 -4.06 4.90 -13.23
N ASN A 250 -2.74 4.82 -13.16
CA ASN A 250 -2.00 3.59 -13.43
C ASN A 250 -2.12 2.63 -12.22
N MET A 251 -3.27 1.96 -12.11
CA MET A 251 -3.47 0.89 -11.16
C MET A 251 -2.92 -0.40 -11.75
N VAL A 252 -1.96 -1.02 -11.07
CA VAL A 252 -1.30 -2.25 -11.48
C VAL A 252 -1.83 -3.40 -10.63
N ALA A 253 -2.74 -4.19 -11.19
CA ALA A 253 -3.26 -5.35 -10.50
C ALA A 253 -2.18 -6.43 -10.37
N GLY A 254 -2.01 -6.96 -9.16
CA GLY A 254 -0.99 -7.94 -8.83
C GLY A 254 -1.56 -9.17 -8.15
N TYR A 255 -0.92 -10.30 -8.38
CA TYR A 255 -1.15 -11.55 -7.68
C TYR A 255 0.07 -11.92 -6.85
N GLY A 256 -0.17 -12.39 -5.63
CA GLY A 256 0.89 -12.83 -4.74
C GLY A 256 0.37 -13.60 -3.54
N LEU A 257 1.30 -14.19 -2.81
CA LEU A 257 1.07 -15.02 -1.63
C LEU A 257 2.04 -14.61 -0.51
N THR A 258 1.72 -14.93 0.72
CA THR A 258 2.66 -14.76 1.83
C THR A 258 3.93 -15.58 1.60
N GLU A 259 3.79 -16.80 1.09
CA GLU A 259 4.87 -17.73 0.78
C GLU A 259 5.80 -17.27 -0.35
N SER A 260 5.33 -16.37 -1.22
CA SER A 260 6.14 -15.75 -2.30
C SER A 260 6.66 -14.36 -1.97
N ILE A 261 6.56 -13.94 -0.72
CA ILE A 261 6.92 -12.58 -0.26
C ILE A 261 6.21 -11.50 -1.10
N ALA A 262 4.90 -11.57 -1.13
CA ALA A 262 3.93 -10.76 -1.85
C ALA A 262 3.82 -11.08 -3.34
N THR A 263 4.69 -10.56 -4.20
CA THR A 263 4.40 -10.48 -5.64
C THR A 263 4.89 -11.72 -6.40
N VAL A 264 3.98 -12.37 -7.13
CA VAL A 264 4.28 -13.41 -8.13
C VAL A 264 4.19 -12.84 -9.53
N SER A 265 3.13 -12.06 -9.80
CA SER A 265 2.90 -11.43 -11.10
C SER A 265 2.12 -10.13 -10.96
N CYS A 266 2.22 -9.25 -11.93
CA CYS A 266 1.40 -8.04 -12.03
C CYS A 266 1.12 -7.70 -13.49
N GLU A 267 0.04 -6.94 -13.69
CA GLU A 267 -0.35 -6.43 -15.01
C GLU A 267 0.62 -5.38 -15.53
N ASN A 268 0.57 -5.18 -16.85
CA ASN A 268 1.32 -4.16 -17.58
C ASN A 268 0.33 -3.29 -18.35
N ASN A 269 -0.15 -2.19 -17.77
CA ASN A 269 -1.27 -1.43 -18.31
C ASN A 269 -0.87 -0.23 -19.19
N PHE A 270 0.25 0.43 -18.91
CA PHE A 270 0.63 1.69 -19.55
C PHE A 270 2.10 1.75 -19.99
N ASP A 271 2.74 0.62 -20.22
CA ASP A 271 4.12 0.55 -20.77
C ASP A 271 4.14 0.59 -22.28
#